data_4f9296296f2f53a96c9003262f86e314
#
_entry.id   4f9296296f2f53a96c9003262f86e314
#
_cell.length_a   1.000
_cell.length_b   1.000
_cell.length_c   1.000
_cell.angle_alpha   90.00
_cell.angle_beta   90.00
_cell.angle_gamma   90.00
#
_symmetry.space_group_name_H-M   'P 1'
#
loop_
_entity.id
_entity.type
_entity.pdbx_description
1 polymer ?
#
loop_
_entity_poly.entity_id
_entity_poly.type
_entity_poly.pdbx_seq_one_letter_code
_entity_poly.pdbx_strand_id
1 'polypeptide(L)'
;MNRLFKKTLSLMLVIVMTVSLGVSAAAAGQTGAAQAEGPLGIVSAMSVELNALVEATKISKTEEIAGNTFYEGVLNGVDVVLVKAGIGKVLAASCAETLIDTYHVGGIVFTGIAGGVGDDVNVMDMVIGTSLVQHDYGTETNNGFVWNGEAGSNQETGMIPVDGTLSKIAYNAACDVLGSAKVHQGVIATGDQFISSESYVKELQTKFNALACEMEGASVARVADEFHVPCAILRCMSDKADGIAHDTYAFNYTEASNTSASVVKEMLNTIARDRVALPAAKDVATKDTTPRTAIISAMSVELKALVDAADIQKETVIGSKTYYVGKLNGEDVVLVQAGVGKVLSANYTAALLNNFTVKGVVFTGIAGGVGDDVNVMAMVIGTSLV
;
A
#
# COMPACT_ATOMS: atom_id res chain seq x y z
N MET A 1 -14.96 -46.91 43.26
CA MET A 1 -14.44 -45.57 42.93
C MET A 1 -14.50 -44.72 44.20
N ASN A 2 -13.33 -44.38 44.72
CA ASN A 2 -13.11 -43.99 46.11
C ASN A 2 -13.70 -42.60 46.45
N ARG A 3 -14.28 -42.51 47.67
CA ARG A 3 -14.80 -41.25 48.25
C ARG A 3 -13.77 -40.08 48.28
N LEU A 4 -12.50 -40.38 48.19
CA LEU A 4 -11.42 -39.39 48.12
C LEU A 4 -11.40 -38.63 46.77
N PHE A 5 -11.74 -39.30 45.65
CA PHE A 5 -11.73 -38.72 44.31
C PHE A 5 -12.86 -37.68 44.08
N LYS A 6 -13.98 -37.87 44.79
CA LYS A 6 -15.11 -36.91 44.73
C LYS A 6 -14.85 -35.63 45.56
N LYS A 7 -14.01 -35.69 46.59
CA LYS A 7 -13.66 -34.49 47.38
C LYS A 7 -12.61 -33.63 46.75
N THR A 8 -11.67 -34.23 46.03
CA THR A 8 -10.63 -33.48 45.26
C THR A 8 -11.19 -32.81 44.01
N LEU A 9 -12.19 -33.43 43.37
CA LEU A 9 -12.85 -32.81 42.20
C LEU A 9 -13.75 -31.62 42.58
N SER A 10 -14.45 -31.70 43.74
CA SER A 10 -15.23 -30.57 44.27
C SER A 10 -14.34 -29.40 44.72
N LEU A 11 -13.14 -29.66 45.25
CA LEU A 11 -12.23 -28.60 45.69
C LEU A 11 -11.56 -27.91 44.49
N MET A 12 -11.26 -28.62 43.40
CA MET A 12 -10.77 -28.02 42.14
C MET A 12 -11.82 -27.18 41.44
N LEU A 13 -13.09 -27.56 41.48
CA LEU A 13 -14.17 -26.80 40.85
C LEU A 13 -14.48 -25.48 41.60
N VAL A 14 -14.28 -25.42 42.91
CA VAL A 14 -14.45 -24.20 43.71
C VAL A 14 -13.26 -23.24 43.54
N ILE A 15 -12.05 -23.76 43.35
CA ILE A 15 -10.86 -22.90 43.09
C ILE A 15 -10.90 -22.31 41.68
N VAL A 16 -11.45 -23.00 40.69
CA VAL A 16 -11.62 -22.47 39.33
C VAL A 16 -12.71 -21.39 39.24
N MET A 17 -13.78 -21.49 40.08
CA MET A 17 -14.83 -20.46 40.13
C MET A 17 -14.44 -19.20 40.91
N THR A 18 -13.48 -19.27 41.84
CA THR A 18 -13.03 -18.09 42.59
C THR A 18 -11.94 -17.30 41.89
N VAL A 19 -11.22 -17.91 40.90
CA VAL A 19 -10.21 -17.19 40.08
C VAL A 19 -10.87 -16.45 38.90
N SER A 20 -12.06 -16.89 38.42
CA SER A 20 -12.78 -16.21 37.33
C SER A 20 -13.57 -14.96 37.75
N LEU A 21 -13.73 -14.68 39.05
CA LEU A 21 -14.41 -13.50 39.59
C LEU A 21 -13.45 -12.39 40.02
N GLY A 22 -12.14 -12.65 40.02
CA GLY A 22 -11.09 -11.68 40.40
C GLY A 22 -10.45 -10.91 39.24
N VAL A 23 -10.73 -11.27 37.96
CA VAL A 23 -10.09 -10.65 36.79
C VAL A 23 -11.00 -9.61 36.10
N SER A 24 -12.26 -9.50 36.47
CA SER A 24 -13.21 -8.56 35.87
C SER A 24 -13.23 -7.13 36.48
N ALA A 25 -12.40 -6.84 37.48
CA ALA A 25 -12.39 -5.54 38.14
C ALA A 25 -11.11 -4.68 37.91
N ALA A 26 -10.16 -5.16 37.09
CA ALA A 26 -8.92 -4.44 36.82
C ALA A 26 -8.81 -3.92 35.36
N ALA A 27 -9.86 -4.06 34.55
CA ALA A 27 -9.90 -3.60 33.16
C ALA A 27 -10.71 -2.30 32.94
N ALA A 28 -11.05 -1.60 34.03
CA ALA A 28 -11.73 -0.29 33.96
C ALA A 28 -10.79 0.79 34.47
N GLY A 29 -9.82 1.23 33.66
CA GLY A 29 -8.94 2.31 34.09
C GLY A 29 -7.77 2.64 33.18
N GLN A 30 -7.77 2.22 31.93
CA GLN A 30 -6.97 2.89 30.89
C GLN A 30 -7.93 3.58 29.92
N THR A 31 -8.27 4.80 30.25
CA THR A 31 -8.66 5.77 29.21
C THR A 31 -7.39 6.01 28.40
N GLY A 32 -7.17 5.14 27.42
CA GLY A 32 -6.22 5.46 26.36
C GLY A 32 -6.63 6.83 25.81
N ALA A 33 -5.72 7.78 25.79
CA ALA A 33 -5.94 9.02 25.05
C ALA A 33 -6.49 8.63 23.67
N ALA A 34 -7.62 9.20 23.26
CA ALA A 34 -8.15 8.96 21.93
C ALA A 34 -7.01 9.27 20.95
N GLN A 35 -6.71 8.30 20.07
CA GLN A 35 -5.68 8.52 19.04
C GLN A 35 -6.10 9.75 18.24
N ALA A 36 -5.17 10.66 17.97
CA ALA A 36 -5.45 11.82 17.14
C ALA A 36 -6.00 11.37 15.79
N GLU A 37 -6.98 12.08 15.25
CA GLU A 37 -7.47 11.84 13.91
C GLU A 37 -6.46 12.40 12.90
N GLY A 38 -6.21 11.66 11.82
CA GLY A 38 -5.38 12.08 10.69
C GLY A 38 -6.25 12.50 9.50
N PRO A 39 -5.71 13.30 8.56
CA PRO A 39 -6.40 13.61 7.33
C PRO A 39 -6.61 12.36 6.49
N LEU A 40 -7.56 12.38 5.54
CA LEU A 40 -7.68 11.34 4.53
C LEU A 40 -6.71 11.63 3.38
N GLY A 41 -5.82 10.70 3.08
CA GLY A 41 -4.96 10.74 1.91
C GLY A 41 -5.76 10.38 0.65
N ILE A 42 -5.74 11.25 -0.36
CA ILE A 42 -6.36 11.00 -1.66
C ILE A 42 -5.28 10.98 -2.73
N VAL A 43 -5.10 9.83 -3.34
CA VAL A 43 -4.03 9.59 -4.32
C VAL A 43 -4.64 9.28 -5.68
N SER A 44 -4.04 9.81 -6.74
CA SER A 44 -4.31 9.45 -8.14
C SER A 44 -3.00 9.34 -8.91
N ALA A 45 -2.99 8.59 -10.00
CA ALA A 45 -1.80 8.45 -10.84
C ALA A 45 -1.57 9.66 -11.74
N MET A 46 -2.63 10.25 -12.26
CA MET A 46 -2.59 11.30 -13.29
C MET A 46 -3.27 12.59 -12.85
N SER A 47 -2.84 13.71 -13.44
CA SER A 47 -3.46 15.02 -13.15
C SER A 47 -4.94 15.07 -13.52
N VAL A 48 -5.36 14.45 -14.62
CA VAL A 48 -6.77 14.41 -15.04
C VAL A 48 -7.66 13.74 -13.99
N GLU A 49 -7.16 12.76 -13.26
CA GLU A 49 -7.88 12.06 -12.19
C GLU A 49 -7.99 12.88 -10.91
N LEU A 50 -6.98 13.75 -10.65
CA LEU A 50 -6.90 14.51 -9.41
C LEU A 50 -7.53 15.92 -9.50
N ASN A 51 -7.45 16.56 -10.67
CA ASN A 51 -7.76 17.98 -10.83
C ASN A 51 -9.13 18.39 -10.28
N ALA A 52 -10.19 17.60 -10.57
CA ALA A 52 -11.55 17.89 -10.10
C ALA A 52 -11.70 17.80 -8.57
N LEU A 53 -10.81 17.11 -7.88
CA LEU A 53 -10.73 17.05 -6.42
C LEU A 53 -9.94 18.21 -5.86
N VAL A 54 -8.81 18.56 -6.47
CA VAL A 54 -7.99 19.72 -6.09
C VAL A 54 -8.78 21.01 -6.25
N GLU A 55 -9.47 21.20 -7.38
CA GLU A 55 -10.33 22.38 -7.65
C GLU A 55 -11.48 22.52 -6.64
N ALA A 56 -12.01 21.42 -6.14
CA ALA A 56 -13.11 21.42 -5.16
C ALA A 56 -12.61 21.57 -3.72
N THR A 57 -11.31 21.42 -3.46
CA THR A 57 -10.72 21.47 -2.12
C THR A 57 -10.40 22.89 -1.71
N LYS A 58 -10.78 23.26 -0.48
CA LYS A 58 -10.30 24.50 0.14
C LYS A 58 -8.87 24.27 0.63
N ILE A 59 -7.90 24.51 -0.26
CA ILE A 59 -6.47 24.31 0.01
C ILE A 59 -5.99 25.29 1.08
N SER A 60 -5.29 24.77 2.09
CA SER A 60 -4.65 25.52 3.18
C SER A 60 -3.12 25.59 3.01
N LYS A 61 -2.51 24.54 2.48
CA LYS A 61 -1.06 24.45 2.23
C LYS A 61 -0.78 23.63 0.98
N THR A 62 0.30 23.99 0.28
CA THR A 62 0.87 23.21 -0.83
C THR A 62 2.35 23.01 -0.56
N GLU A 63 2.83 21.79 -0.74
CA GLU A 63 4.23 21.44 -0.48
C GLU A 63 4.74 20.48 -1.57
N GLU A 64 6.00 20.65 -1.96
CA GLU A 64 6.66 19.72 -2.88
C GLU A 64 7.64 18.83 -2.11
N ILE A 65 7.45 17.52 -2.18
CA ILE A 65 8.31 16.51 -1.58
C ILE A 65 8.61 15.45 -2.62
N ALA A 66 9.90 15.15 -2.84
CA ALA A 66 10.37 14.13 -3.75
C ALA A 66 9.77 14.22 -5.18
N GLY A 67 9.51 15.45 -5.67
CA GLY A 67 8.93 15.70 -6.99
C GLY A 67 7.43 15.55 -7.10
N ASN A 68 6.72 15.29 -5.99
CA ASN A 68 5.26 15.28 -5.90
C ASN A 68 4.76 16.54 -5.20
N THR A 69 3.64 17.09 -5.69
CA THR A 69 2.96 18.22 -5.05
C THR A 69 1.83 17.69 -4.16
N PHE A 70 1.90 18.00 -2.88
CA PHE A 70 0.90 17.65 -1.87
C PHE A 70 0.04 18.87 -1.57
N TYR A 71 -1.28 18.68 -1.57
CA TYR A 71 -2.29 19.72 -1.30
C TYR A 71 -3.03 19.36 -0.01
N GLU A 72 -2.73 20.07 1.09
CA GLU A 72 -3.48 19.96 2.34
C GLU A 72 -4.68 20.90 2.31
N GLY A 73 -5.84 20.46 2.79
CA GLY A 73 -7.03 21.29 2.83
C GLY A 73 -8.27 20.58 3.34
N VAL A 74 -9.42 21.16 3.10
CA VAL A 74 -10.72 20.62 3.49
C VAL A 74 -11.58 20.40 2.24
N LEU A 75 -12.08 19.18 2.07
CA LEU A 75 -13.02 18.81 1.01
C LEU A 75 -14.26 18.18 1.64
N ASN A 76 -15.44 18.74 1.37
CA ASN A 76 -16.73 18.30 1.92
C ASN A 76 -16.74 18.10 3.45
N GLY A 77 -15.99 18.95 4.19
CA GLY A 77 -15.92 18.91 5.65
C GLY A 77 -14.95 17.89 6.24
N VAL A 78 -14.15 17.22 5.42
CA VAL A 78 -13.09 16.30 5.84
C VAL A 78 -11.73 16.92 5.56
N ASP A 79 -10.80 16.81 6.51
CA ASP A 79 -9.41 17.15 6.30
C ASP A 79 -8.78 16.14 5.33
N VAL A 80 -8.15 16.65 4.27
CA VAL A 80 -7.58 15.81 3.21
C VAL A 80 -6.16 16.24 2.85
N VAL A 81 -5.39 15.28 2.35
CA VAL A 81 -4.14 15.53 1.64
C VAL A 81 -4.26 14.87 0.27
N LEU A 82 -4.21 15.66 -0.80
CA LEU A 82 -4.32 15.17 -2.16
C LEU A 82 -2.94 15.17 -2.82
N VAL A 83 -2.66 14.13 -3.62
CA VAL A 83 -1.38 14.03 -4.33
C VAL A 83 -1.52 13.25 -5.63
N LYS A 84 -0.78 13.69 -6.65
CA LYS A 84 -0.55 12.93 -7.88
C LYS A 84 0.73 12.10 -7.71
N ALA A 85 0.58 10.79 -7.67
CA ALA A 85 1.72 9.88 -7.46
C ALA A 85 2.59 9.67 -8.72
N GLY A 86 1.99 9.76 -9.92
CA GLY A 86 2.61 9.31 -11.17
C GLY A 86 2.20 7.88 -11.53
N ILE A 87 2.52 7.48 -12.77
CA ILE A 87 2.12 6.18 -13.32
C ILE A 87 3.12 5.10 -12.93
N GLY A 88 2.60 3.92 -12.53
CA GLY A 88 3.37 2.73 -12.24
C GLY A 88 3.67 2.51 -10.77
N LYS A 89 3.97 1.26 -10.45
CA LYS A 89 4.08 0.74 -9.08
C LYS A 89 5.12 1.44 -8.21
N VAL A 90 6.28 1.79 -8.79
CA VAL A 90 7.40 2.41 -8.04
C VAL A 90 7.03 3.81 -7.55
N LEU A 91 6.49 4.64 -8.46
CA LEU A 91 6.09 6.01 -8.12
C LEU A 91 4.94 6.02 -7.11
N ALA A 92 3.94 5.17 -7.33
CA ALA A 92 2.79 5.08 -6.43
C ALA A 92 3.17 4.59 -5.02
N ALA A 93 4.09 3.61 -4.91
CA ALA A 93 4.57 3.11 -3.63
C ALA A 93 5.34 4.18 -2.84
N SER A 94 6.30 4.85 -3.47
CA SER A 94 7.09 5.89 -2.80
C SER A 94 6.24 7.10 -2.40
N CYS A 95 5.25 7.45 -3.22
CA CYS A 95 4.32 8.54 -2.92
C CYS A 95 3.40 8.20 -1.74
N ALA A 96 2.84 6.97 -1.70
CA ALA A 96 1.99 6.52 -0.61
C ALA A 96 2.74 6.47 0.72
N GLU A 97 3.98 6.03 0.72
CA GLU A 97 4.84 6.04 1.90
C GLU A 97 5.08 7.47 2.40
N THR A 98 5.47 8.39 1.51
CA THR A 98 5.69 9.80 1.87
C THR A 98 4.41 10.46 2.42
N LEU A 99 3.25 10.11 1.88
CA LEU A 99 1.95 10.57 2.37
C LEU A 99 1.69 10.09 3.80
N ILE A 100 1.97 8.82 4.11
CA ILE A 100 1.80 8.24 5.43
C ILE A 100 2.78 8.87 6.43
N ASP A 101 4.06 8.91 6.07
CA ASP A 101 5.15 9.31 6.96
C ASP A 101 5.14 10.80 7.27
N THR A 102 4.80 11.63 6.29
CA THR A 102 4.84 13.09 6.44
C THR A 102 3.54 13.67 6.99
N TYR A 103 2.38 13.13 6.58
CA TYR A 103 1.08 13.70 6.91
C TYR A 103 0.27 12.88 7.90
N HIS A 104 0.77 11.71 8.31
CA HIS A 104 0.14 10.81 9.30
C HIS A 104 -1.32 10.53 9.00
N VAL A 105 -1.62 10.28 7.71
CA VAL A 105 -2.98 10.08 7.22
C VAL A 105 -3.69 8.95 7.96
N GLY A 106 -4.97 9.15 8.28
CA GLY A 106 -5.80 8.15 8.95
C GLY A 106 -6.43 7.11 8.00
N GLY A 107 -6.20 7.26 6.70
CA GLY A 107 -6.63 6.35 5.66
C GLY A 107 -6.18 6.84 4.29
N ILE A 108 -6.14 5.95 3.31
CA ILE A 108 -5.83 6.27 1.92
C ILE A 108 -6.98 5.86 1.02
N VAL A 109 -7.40 6.75 0.14
CA VAL A 109 -8.27 6.46 -1.00
C VAL A 109 -7.47 6.65 -2.26
N PHE A 110 -7.27 5.58 -3.02
CA PHE A 110 -6.63 5.65 -4.32
C PHE A 110 -7.71 5.57 -5.41
N THR A 111 -7.86 6.66 -6.14
CA THR A 111 -8.94 6.87 -7.11
C THR A 111 -8.38 7.13 -8.51
N GLY A 112 -9.08 6.68 -9.53
CA GLY A 112 -8.66 6.86 -10.91
C GLY A 112 -9.43 5.98 -11.87
N ILE A 113 -8.79 5.65 -12.98
CA ILE A 113 -9.37 4.88 -14.08
C ILE A 113 -8.67 3.53 -14.25
N ALA A 114 -9.30 2.60 -14.98
CA ALA A 114 -8.76 1.27 -15.27
C ALA A 114 -9.40 0.68 -16.52
N GLY A 115 -8.79 -0.38 -17.06
CA GLY A 115 -9.40 -1.25 -18.04
C GLY A 115 -10.31 -2.29 -17.40
N GLY A 116 -11.51 -2.46 -17.92
CA GLY A 116 -12.47 -3.47 -17.47
C GLY A 116 -12.06 -4.87 -17.93
N VAL A 117 -11.95 -5.79 -16.97
CA VAL A 117 -11.55 -7.19 -17.20
C VAL A 117 -12.74 -8.13 -17.05
N GLY A 118 -13.62 -7.90 -16.09
CA GLY A 118 -14.81 -8.74 -15.88
C GLY A 118 -15.78 -8.74 -17.08
N ASP A 119 -16.42 -9.87 -17.34
CA ASP A 119 -17.36 -9.99 -18.49
C ASP A 119 -18.53 -9.00 -18.38
N ASP A 120 -19.04 -8.77 -17.15
CA ASP A 120 -20.16 -7.86 -16.86
C ASP A 120 -19.70 -6.43 -16.52
N VAL A 121 -18.40 -6.13 -16.54
CA VAL A 121 -17.85 -4.81 -16.25
C VAL A 121 -17.72 -4.02 -17.55
N ASN A 122 -18.41 -2.91 -17.66
CA ASN A 122 -18.47 -2.08 -18.88
C ASN A 122 -17.70 -0.76 -18.71
N VAL A 123 -17.41 -0.09 -19.81
CA VAL A 123 -16.90 1.29 -19.79
C VAL A 123 -17.86 2.18 -18.99
N MET A 124 -17.33 3.07 -18.16
CA MET A 124 -18.04 3.92 -17.19
C MET A 124 -18.67 3.18 -16.00
N ASP A 125 -18.46 1.88 -15.85
CA ASP A 125 -18.74 1.19 -14.58
C ASP A 125 -17.64 1.47 -13.56
N MET A 126 -17.97 1.27 -12.28
CA MET A 126 -17.03 1.43 -11.16
C MET A 126 -16.67 0.08 -10.57
N VAL A 127 -15.37 -0.17 -10.36
CA VAL A 127 -14.88 -1.32 -9.60
C VAL A 127 -14.29 -0.84 -8.28
N ILE A 128 -14.80 -1.36 -7.17
CA ILE A 128 -14.25 -1.19 -5.82
C ILE A 128 -13.42 -2.43 -5.50
N GLY A 129 -12.13 -2.24 -5.22
CA GLY A 129 -11.24 -3.33 -4.86
C GLY A 129 -11.64 -3.98 -3.54
N THR A 130 -11.77 -5.31 -3.54
CA THR A 130 -11.88 -6.13 -2.31
C THR A 130 -10.54 -6.74 -1.92
N SER A 131 -9.68 -6.94 -2.90
CA SER A 131 -8.29 -7.30 -2.80
C SER A 131 -7.58 -6.94 -4.09
N LEU A 132 -6.25 -6.86 -4.04
CA LEU A 132 -5.43 -6.54 -5.19
C LEU A 132 -4.36 -7.61 -5.43
N VAL A 133 -3.89 -7.68 -6.68
CA VAL A 133 -2.81 -8.60 -7.07
C VAL A 133 -1.83 -7.89 -7.98
N GLN A 134 -0.52 -8.10 -7.76
CA GLN A 134 0.48 -7.74 -8.74
C GLN A 134 0.59 -8.89 -9.75
N HIS A 135 -0.08 -8.78 -10.90
CA HIS A 135 -0.17 -9.85 -11.89
C HIS A 135 1.16 -10.15 -12.60
N ASP A 136 2.07 -9.19 -12.60
CA ASP A 136 3.40 -9.24 -13.21
C ASP A 136 4.53 -9.55 -12.20
N TYR A 137 4.18 -10.02 -10.98
CA TYR A 137 5.15 -10.42 -9.96
C TYR A 137 5.36 -11.94 -9.99
N GLY A 138 6.53 -12.40 -10.42
CA GLY A 138 6.76 -13.84 -10.56
C GLY A 138 8.13 -14.18 -11.13
N THR A 139 8.22 -15.37 -11.69
CA THR A 139 9.44 -15.95 -12.28
C THR A 139 9.25 -16.16 -13.78
N GLU A 140 10.12 -15.61 -14.59
CA GLU A 140 10.21 -16.00 -16.01
C GLU A 140 10.96 -17.31 -16.15
N THR A 141 10.37 -18.29 -16.81
CA THR A 141 10.93 -19.63 -17.04
C THR A 141 10.99 -19.95 -18.52
N ASN A 142 11.68 -21.04 -18.89
CA ASN A 142 11.68 -21.53 -20.28
C ASN A 142 10.27 -21.89 -20.82
N ASN A 143 9.29 -22.06 -19.92
CA ASN A 143 7.90 -22.36 -20.26
C ASN A 143 6.98 -21.15 -20.11
N GLY A 144 7.52 -19.93 -19.97
CA GLY A 144 6.82 -18.69 -19.76
C GLY A 144 6.76 -18.24 -18.31
N PHE A 145 6.03 -17.17 -18.10
CA PHE A 145 5.89 -16.51 -16.78
C PHE A 145 5.08 -17.37 -15.80
N VAL A 146 5.62 -17.53 -14.60
CA VAL A 146 4.96 -18.19 -13.46
C VAL A 146 4.74 -17.13 -12.36
N TRP A 147 3.48 -16.86 -12.08
CA TRP A 147 3.12 -15.99 -10.98
C TRP A 147 3.31 -16.69 -9.63
N ASN A 148 4.03 -16.08 -8.71
CA ASN A 148 4.42 -16.70 -7.44
C ASN A 148 3.69 -16.10 -6.21
N GLY A 149 2.89 -15.03 -6.41
CA GLY A 149 2.41 -14.20 -5.31
C GLY A 149 3.53 -13.35 -4.69
N GLU A 150 3.17 -12.22 -4.12
CA GLU A 150 4.13 -11.33 -3.45
C GLU A 150 4.37 -11.78 -2.00
N ALA A 151 5.62 -11.72 -1.55
CA ALA A 151 5.96 -11.94 -0.15
C ALA A 151 5.24 -10.92 0.76
N GLY A 152 4.52 -11.40 1.76
CA GLY A 152 3.70 -10.59 2.67
C GLY A 152 2.25 -10.38 2.21
N SER A 153 1.86 -10.84 1.01
CA SER A 153 0.46 -10.98 0.62
C SER A 153 -0.20 -12.16 1.39
N ASN A 154 -1.52 -12.31 1.26
CA ASN A 154 -2.20 -13.47 1.82
C ASN A 154 -1.58 -14.76 1.27
N GLN A 155 -1.08 -15.64 2.15
CA GLN A 155 -0.33 -16.84 1.76
C GLN A 155 -1.18 -17.86 0.95
N GLU A 156 -2.51 -17.86 1.13
CA GLU A 156 -3.40 -18.75 0.40
C GLU A 156 -3.74 -18.21 -1.00
N THR A 157 -3.94 -16.90 -1.13
CA THR A 157 -4.39 -16.27 -2.37
C THR A 157 -3.29 -15.48 -3.09
N GLY A 158 -2.21 -15.11 -2.39
CA GLY A 158 -1.18 -14.19 -2.89
C GLY A 158 -1.69 -12.77 -3.12
N MET A 159 -2.86 -12.42 -2.57
CA MET A 159 -3.51 -11.13 -2.78
C MET A 159 -3.27 -10.18 -1.61
N ILE A 160 -3.27 -8.89 -1.90
CA ILE A 160 -3.10 -7.80 -0.94
C ILE A 160 -4.50 -7.37 -0.48
N PRO A 161 -4.79 -7.38 0.83
CA PRO A 161 -6.09 -6.95 1.33
C PRO A 161 -6.26 -5.42 1.25
N VAL A 162 -7.51 -4.97 1.31
CA VAL A 162 -7.90 -3.57 1.50
C VAL A 162 -8.79 -3.41 2.72
N ASP A 163 -8.95 -2.20 3.24
CA ASP A 163 -9.82 -1.94 4.39
C ASP A 163 -11.30 -2.12 4.04
N GLY A 164 -11.99 -2.96 4.79
CA GLY A 164 -13.39 -3.27 4.56
C GLY A 164 -14.34 -2.11 4.85
N THR A 165 -13.98 -1.19 5.76
CA THR A 165 -14.82 -0.04 6.12
C THR A 165 -14.76 1.02 5.04
N LEU A 166 -13.56 1.45 4.63
CA LEU A 166 -13.38 2.43 3.55
C LEU A 166 -13.91 1.89 2.22
N SER A 167 -13.65 0.61 1.90
CA SER A 167 -14.18 -0.02 0.67
C SER A 167 -15.70 -0.08 0.66
N LYS A 168 -16.35 -0.31 1.82
CA LYS A 168 -17.81 -0.29 1.93
C LYS A 168 -18.38 1.12 1.73
N ILE A 169 -17.73 2.15 2.29
CA ILE A 169 -18.10 3.55 2.07
C ILE A 169 -17.97 3.89 0.58
N ALA A 170 -16.87 3.48 -0.05
CA ALA A 170 -16.64 3.67 -1.48
C ALA A 170 -17.71 3.00 -2.34
N TYR A 171 -18.09 1.77 -2.01
CA TYR A 171 -19.15 1.04 -2.72
C TYR A 171 -20.51 1.75 -2.62
N ASN A 172 -20.90 2.16 -1.41
CA ASN A 172 -22.17 2.85 -1.20
C ASN A 172 -22.17 4.20 -1.96
N ALA A 173 -21.10 4.99 -1.84
CA ALA A 173 -20.95 6.25 -2.57
C ALA A 173 -21.02 6.07 -4.09
N ALA A 174 -20.38 5.01 -4.61
CA ALA A 174 -20.45 4.68 -6.03
C ALA A 174 -21.88 4.29 -6.45
N CYS A 175 -22.61 3.56 -5.62
CA CYS A 175 -24.02 3.23 -5.88
C CYS A 175 -24.91 4.48 -5.87
N ASP A 176 -24.66 5.43 -4.99
CA ASP A 176 -25.41 6.69 -4.93
C ASP A 176 -25.13 7.58 -6.16
N VAL A 177 -23.90 7.56 -6.69
CA VAL A 177 -23.52 8.36 -7.88
C VAL A 177 -23.95 7.70 -9.20
N LEU A 178 -23.76 6.38 -9.33
CA LEU A 178 -23.89 5.68 -10.62
C LEU A 178 -25.11 4.76 -10.71
N GLY A 179 -25.72 4.42 -9.58
CA GLY A 179 -26.68 3.31 -9.46
C GLY A 179 -25.97 1.96 -9.32
N SER A 180 -26.54 1.08 -8.50
CA SER A 180 -25.92 -0.20 -8.12
C SER A 180 -25.65 -1.16 -9.29
N ALA A 181 -26.34 -1.00 -10.41
CA ALA A 181 -26.13 -1.83 -11.61
C ALA A 181 -24.79 -1.57 -12.33
N LYS A 182 -24.13 -0.44 -12.02
CA LYS A 182 -22.83 -0.04 -12.57
C LYS A 182 -21.68 -0.14 -11.59
N VAL A 183 -21.91 -0.75 -10.43
CA VAL A 183 -20.90 -0.81 -9.37
C VAL A 183 -20.59 -2.26 -9.04
N HIS A 184 -19.33 -2.62 -9.16
CA HIS A 184 -18.84 -3.97 -8.95
C HIS A 184 -17.84 -3.99 -7.78
N GLN A 185 -17.75 -5.12 -7.11
CA GLN A 185 -16.74 -5.37 -6.06
C GLN A 185 -15.94 -6.62 -6.43
N GLY A 186 -14.62 -6.53 -6.42
CA GLY A 186 -13.78 -7.67 -6.77
C GLY A 186 -12.30 -7.36 -6.79
N VAL A 187 -11.55 -8.27 -7.40
CA VAL A 187 -10.10 -8.17 -7.53
C VAL A 187 -9.72 -7.13 -8.58
N ILE A 188 -8.76 -6.26 -8.25
CA ILE A 188 -8.11 -5.37 -9.20
C ILE A 188 -6.68 -5.89 -9.44
N ALA A 189 -6.32 -6.09 -10.71
CA ALA A 189 -5.01 -6.57 -11.11
C ALA A 189 -4.11 -5.39 -11.48
N THR A 190 -2.96 -5.29 -10.82
CA THR A 190 -1.95 -4.23 -11.02
C THR A 190 -0.71 -4.76 -11.72
N GLY A 191 -0.18 -4.02 -12.68
CA GLY A 191 1.12 -4.31 -13.32
C GLY A 191 1.69 -3.09 -14.02
N ASP A 192 3.01 -3.06 -14.26
CA ASP A 192 3.66 -1.96 -14.98
C ASP A 192 3.46 -2.05 -16.51
N GLN A 193 2.23 -2.36 -16.93
CA GLN A 193 1.86 -2.55 -18.32
C GLN A 193 0.46 -1.97 -18.57
N PHE A 194 0.30 -1.19 -19.66
CA PHE A 194 -1.01 -0.88 -20.19
C PHE A 194 -1.52 -2.10 -20.97
N ILE A 195 -2.58 -2.74 -20.46
CA ILE A 195 -3.12 -3.95 -21.07
C ILE A 195 -4.06 -3.57 -22.23
N SER A 196 -3.77 -4.10 -23.41
CA SER A 196 -4.57 -3.97 -24.64
C SER A 196 -4.57 -5.31 -25.39
N SER A 197 -5.09 -6.34 -24.73
CA SER A 197 -5.02 -7.72 -25.24
C SER A 197 -6.15 -8.58 -24.67
N GLU A 198 -7.07 -9.04 -25.52
CA GLU A 198 -8.17 -9.95 -25.14
C GLU A 198 -7.66 -11.26 -24.49
N SER A 199 -6.56 -11.82 -25.02
CA SER A 199 -5.98 -13.03 -24.46
C SER A 199 -5.43 -12.81 -23.06
N TYR A 200 -4.82 -11.63 -22.81
CA TYR A 200 -4.30 -11.30 -21.50
C TYR A 200 -5.43 -10.99 -20.50
N VAL A 201 -6.49 -10.30 -20.94
CA VAL A 201 -7.73 -10.11 -20.16
C VAL A 201 -8.28 -11.46 -19.69
N LYS A 202 -8.36 -12.45 -20.61
CA LYS A 202 -8.81 -13.80 -20.26
C LYS A 202 -7.89 -14.51 -19.26
N GLU A 203 -6.60 -14.26 -19.33
CA GLU A 203 -5.64 -14.76 -18.35
C GLU A 203 -5.89 -14.15 -16.97
N LEU A 204 -6.05 -12.81 -16.88
CA LEU A 204 -6.36 -12.11 -15.62
C LEU A 204 -7.67 -12.59 -14.99
N GLN A 205 -8.72 -12.81 -15.81
CA GLN A 205 -9.98 -13.42 -15.36
C GLN A 205 -9.74 -14.81 -14.78
N THR A 206 -9.07 -15.66 -15.55
CA THR A 206 -8.92 -17.09 -15.20
C THR A 206 -8.04 -17.30 -13.98
N LYS A 207 -6.93 -16.56 -13.87
CA LYS A 207 -5.97 -16.72 -12.79
C LYS A 207 -6.39 -16.01 -11.49
N PHE A 208 -6.99 -14.84 -11.60
CA PHE A 208 -7.20 -13.97 -10.45
C PHE A 208 -8.66 -13.61 -10.19
N ASN A 209 -9.58 -14.03 -11.08
CA ASN A 209 -10.97 -13.55 -11.06
C ASN A 209 -11.05 -12.01 -11.04
N ALA A 210 -10.11 -11.36 -11.76
CA ALA A 210 -9.99 -9.91 -11.79
C ALA A 210 -11.18 -9.26 -12.50
N LEU A 211 -11.64 -8.13 -11.99
CA LEU A 211 -12.69 -7.31 -12.59
C LEU A 211 -12.13 -6.09 -13.33
N ALA A 212 -10.96 -5.61 -12.94
CA ALA A 212 -10.27 -4.49 -13.56
C ALA A 212 -8.76 -4.72 -13.58
N CYS A 213 -8.05 -4.02 -14.48
CA CYS A 213 -6.60 -3.96 -14.48
C CYS A 213 -6.11 -2.50 -14.61
N GLU A 214 -5.05 -2.17 -13.88
CA GLU A 214 -4.44 -0.85 -13.81
C GLU A 214 -2.96 -0.96 -13.41
N MET A 215 -2.28 0.15 -13.05
CA MET A 215 -0.82 0.13 -12.93
C MET A 215 -0.28 0.49 -11.53
N GLU A 216 -1.10 0.77 -10.51
CA GLU A 216 -0.63 1.33 -9.22
C GLU A 216 -1.29 0.73 -7.97
N GLY A 217 -2.56 0.38 -8.02
CA GLY A 217 -3.40 0.11 -6.85
C GLY A 217 -2.83 -0.90 -5.86
N ALA A 218 -2.29 -2.02 -6.35
CA ALA A 218 -1.68 -3.02 -5.49
C ALA A 218 -0.45 -2.48 -4.74
N SER A 219 0.30 -1.54 -5.33
CA SER A 219 1.46 -0.96 -4.67
C SER A 219 1.06 -0.01 -3.54
N VAL A 220 0.04 0.81 -3.74
CA VAL A 220 -0.52 1.69 -2.70
C VAL A 220 -1.13 0.86 -1.57
N ALA A 221 -1.94 -0.16 -1.90
CA ALA A 221 -2.53 -1.05 -0.90
C ALA A 221 -1.44 -1.81 -0.10
N ARG A 222 -0.35 -2.24 -0.76
CA ARG A 222 0.76 -2.91 -0.10
C ARG A 222 1.48 -2.00 0.88
N VAL A 223 1.73 -0.75 0.51
CA VAL A 223 2.35 0.24 1.40
C VAL A 223 1.43 0.52 2.59
N ALA A 224 0.14 0.74 2.35
CA ALA A 224 -0.84 0.97 3.41
C ALA A 224 -0.90 -0.21 4.41
N ASP A 225 -0.84 -1.46 3.93
CA ASP A 225 -0.79 -2.67 4.76
C ASP A 225 0.48 -2.74 5.62
N GLU A 226 1.66 -2.43 5.06
CA GLU A 226 2.94 -2.39 5.80
C GLU A 226 2.94 -1.38 6.96
N PHE A 227 2.19 -0.30 6.83
CA PHE A 227 2.04 0.75 7.85
C PHE A 227 0.75 0.64 8.66
N HIS A 228 -0.09 -0.36 8.39
CA HIS A 228 -1.40 -0.56 9.02
C HIS A 228 -2.35 0.63 8.89
N VAL A 229 -2.30 1.31 7.73
CA VAL A 229 -3.18 2.42 7.37
C VAL A 229 -4.37 1.87 6.57
N PRO A 230 -5.62 2.18 6.94
CA PRO A 230 -6.79 1.79 6.15
C PRO A 230 -6.69 2.28 4.71
N CYS A 231 -7.00 1.41 3.72
CA CYS A 231 -6.87 1.76 2.31
C CYS A 231 -8.08 1.25 1.50
N ALA A 232 -8.60 2.10 0.61
CA ALA A 232 -9.58 1.72 -0.39
C ALA A 232 -9.09 2.10 -1.79
N ILE A 233 -9.29 1.19 -2.74
CA ILE A 233 -8.94 1.38 -4.15
C ILE A 233 -10.22 1.36 -4.98
N LEU A 234 -10.46 2.41 -5.75
CA LEU A 234 -11.62 2.51 -6.63
C LEU A 234 -11.21 2.99 -8.02
N ARG A 235 -11.82 2.39 -9.05
CA ARG A 235 -11.50 2.63 -10.45
C ARG A 235 -12.77 2.76 -11.28
N CYS A 236 -12.87 3.82 -12.08
CA CYS A 236 -13.87 3.94 -13.14
C CYS A 236 -13.30 3.40 -14.46
N MET A 237 -14.05 2.59 -15.17
CA MET A 237 -13.55 1.95 -16.38
C MET A 237 -13.49 2.93 -17.54
N SER A 238 -12.30 3.15 -18.08
CA SER A 238 -12.05 3.97 -19.29
C SER A 238 -12.14 3.16 -20.58
N ASP A 239 -11.86 1.87 -20.49
CA ASP A 239 -11.74 0.92 -21.59
C ASP A 239 -12.01 -0.52 -21.13
N LYS A 240 -11.86 -1.50 -22.01
CA LYS A 240 -12.06 -2.93 -21.72
C LYS A 240 -10.75 -3.73 -21.71
N ALA A 241 -9.61 -3.07 -21.70
CA ALA A 241 -8.27 -3.69 -21.78
C ALA A 241 -8.09 -4.62 -23.01
N ASP A 242 -8.98 -4.55 -23.98
CA ASP A 242 -9.04 -5.35 -25.21
C ASP A 242 -8.17 -4.77 -26.34
N GLY A 243 -8.23 -5.36 -27.53
CA GLY A 243 -7.41 -4.94 -28.68
C GLY A 243 -7.61 -3.50 -29.14
N ILE A 244 -8.68 -2.83 -28.71
CA ILE A 244 -9.00 -1.41 -29.00
C ILE A 244 -8.94 -0.51 -27.76
N ALA A 245 -8.38 -1.01 -26.65
CA ALA A 245 -8.33 -0.29 -25.38
C ALA A 245 -7.71 1.11 -25.49
N HIS A 246 -6.69 1.27 -26.33
CA HIS A 246 -6.03 2.55 -26.55
C HIS A 246 -6.95 3.64 -27.10
N ASP A 247 -7.79 3.28 -28.07
CA ASP A 247 -8.75 4.22 -28.70
C ASP A 247 -9.90 4.52 -27.73
N THR A 248 -10.41 3.51 -27.06
CA THR A 248 -11.50 3.63 -26.08
C THR A 248 -11.08 4.45 -24.88
N TYR A 249 -9.87 4.22 -24.36
CA TYR A 249 -9.25 5.03 -23.31
C TYR A 249 -9.16 6.50 -23.73
N ALA A 250 -8.57 6.79 -24.91
CA ALA A 250 -8.38 8.17 -25.36
C ALA A 250 -9.71 8.95 -25.48
N PHE A 251 -10.82 8.25 -25.70
CA PHE A 251 -12.15 8.85 -25.76
C PHE A 251 -12.76 9.09 -24.37
N ASN A 252 -12.57 8.19 -23.41
CA ASN A 252 -13.31 8.16 -22.15
C ASN A 252 -12.53 8.62 -20.92
N TYR A 253 -11.18 8.73 -20.98
CA TYR A 253 -10.37 8.92 -19.78
C TYR A 253 -10.76 10.14 -18.94
N THR A 254 -11.18 11.24 -19.56
CA THR A 254 -11.59 12.45 -18.83
C THR A 254 -12.91 12.25 -18.09
N GLU A 255 -13.92 11.64 -18.76
CA GLU A 255 -15.23 11.40 -18.16
C GLU A 255 -15.15 10.36 -17.05
N ALA A 256 -14.41 9.28 -17.26
CA ALA A 256 -14.15 8.25 -16.25
C ALA A 256 -13.43 8.82 -15.03
N SER A 257 -12.43 9.70 -15.24
CA SER A 257 -11.72 10.39 -14.15
C SER A 257 -12.64 11.29 -13.34
N ASN A 258 -13.48 12.08 -13.99
CA ASN A 258 -14.46 12.94 -13.31
C ASN A 258 -15.53 12.13 -12.56
N THR A 259 -15.92 11.00 -13.09
CA THR A 259 -16.84 10.06 -12.43
C THR A 259 -16.20 9.50 -11.16
N SER A 260 -14.96 9.04 -11.25
CA SER A 260 -14.20 8.56 -10.10
C SER A 260 -14.08 9.63 -9.01
N ALA A 261 -13.73 10.87 -9.39
CA ALA A 261 -13.66 12.01 -8.47
C ALA A 261 -15.02 12.33 -7.81
N SER A 262 -16.13 12.15 -8.53
CA SER A 262 -17.48 12.35 -7.98
C SER A 262 -17.82 11.33 -6.90
N VAL A 263 -17.40 10.07 -7.08
CA VAL A 263 -17.55 9.03 -6.05
C VAL A 263 -16.72 9.38 -4.80
N VAL A 264 -15.50 9.85 -4.95
CA VAL A 264 -14.69 10.31 -3.79
C VAL A 264 -15.37 11.44 -3.04
N LYS A 265 -15.94 12.44 -3.73
CA LYS A 265 -16.69 13.53 -3.08
C LYS A 265 -17.87 12.99 -2.27
N GLU A 266 -18.60 11.99 -2.77
CA GLU A 266 -19.71 11.37 -2.04
C GLU A 266 -19.22 10.50 -0.86
N MET A 267 -18.08 9.82 -1.00
CA MET A 267 -17.41 9.17 0.15
C MET A 267 -17.14 10.15 1.28
N LEU A 268 -16.60 11.34 0.95
CA LEU A 268 -16.30 12.38 1.94
C LEU A 268 -17.57 12.93 2.59
N ASN A 269 -18.68 13.10 1.86
CA ASN A 269 -19.97 13.45 2.42
C ASN A 269 -20.42 12.42 3.48
N THR A 270 -20.24 11.14 3.20
CA THR A 270 -20.58 10.05 4.11
C THR A 270 -19.64 10.04 5.33
N ILE A 271 -18.33 10.21 5.15
CA ILE A 271 -17.34 10.27 6.23
C ILE A 271 -17.67 11.44 7.18
N ALA A 272 -17.95 12.64 6.65
CA ALA A 272 -18.30 13.81 7.45
C ALA A 272 -19.64 13.64 8.19
N ARG A 273 -20.68 13.16 7.48
CA ARG A 273 -22.01 12.95 8.03
C ARG A 273 -22.01 11.93 9.18
N ASP A 274 -21.34 10.81 8.98
CA ASP A 274 -21.36 9.67 9.89
C ASP A 274 -20.21 9.74 10.91
N ARG A 275 -19.37 10.76 10.83
CA ARG A 275 -18.21 10.99 11.72
C ARG A 275 -17.32 9.75 11.80
N VAL A 276 -16.97 9.21 10.62
CA VAL A 276 -16.09 8.04 10.55
C VAL A 276 -14.72 8.42 11.10
N ALA A 277 -14.28 7.70 12.14
CA ALA A 277 -12.97 7.93 12.73
C ALA A 277 -11.86 7.52 11.73
N LEU A 278 -10.91 8.42 11.54
CA LEU A 278 -9.70 8.22 10.75
C LEU A 278 -8.49 8.36 11.69
N PRO A 279 -8.14 7.31 12.45
CA PRO A 279 -7.05 7.40 13.42
C PRO A 279 -5.73 7.65 12.67
N ALA A 280 -5.02 8.71 13.03
CA ALA A 280 -3.75 9.06 12.42
C ALA A 280 -2.80 7.85 12.41
N ALA A 281 -2.01 7.71 11.34
CA ALA A 281 -0.89 6.77 11.32
C ALA A 281 0.00 7.04 12.54
N LYS A 282 0.57 5.97 13.11
CA LYS A 282 1.44 6.12 14.28
C LYS A 282 2.62 7.04 13.93
N ASP A 283 2.98 7.91 14.88
CA ASP A 283 4.15 8.78 14.75
C ASP A 283 5.37 7.95 14.32
N VAL A 284 5.94 8.33 13.21
CA VAL A 284 7.25 7.85 12.80
C VAL A 284 8.30 8.62 13.63
N ALA A 285 9.41 7.97 13.94
CA ALA A 285 10.44 8.56 14.80
C ALA A 285 10.92 9.91 14.25
N THR A 286 11.23 10.85 15.14
CA THR A 286 11.86 12.12 14.76
C THR A 286 13.03 11.89 13.81
N LYS A 287 13.06 12.60 12.68
CA LYS A 287 14.09 12.46 11.65
C LYS A 287 15.51 12.54 12.23
N ASP A 288 16.32 11.52 11.93
CA ASP A 288 17.75 11.52 12.28
C ASP A 288 18.49 12.50 11.36
N THR A 289 19.02 13.56 11.95
CA THR A 289 19.72 14.64 11.24
C THR A 289 21.21 14.35 11.02
N THR A 290 21.75 13.24 11.54
CA THR A 290 23.13 12.84 11.30
C THR A 290 23.32 12.40 9.85
N PRO A 291 24.24 12.99 9.07
CA PRO A 291 24.48 12.57 7.70
C PRO A 291 25.05 11.15 7.62
N ARG A 292 24.29 10.22 7.03
CA ARG A 292 24.62 8.79 6.95
C ARG A 292 24.75 8.28 5.53
N THR A 293 25.57 7.26 5.33
CA THR A 293 25.50 6.43 4.11
C THR A 293 24.41 5.37 4.32
N ALA A 294 23.42 5.35 3.46
CA ALA A 294 22.37 4.34 3.47
C ALA A 294 22.82 3.08 2.74
N ILE A 295 22.64 1.92 3.36
CA ILE A 295 22.91 0.61 2.77
C ILE A 295 21.61 -0.19 2.75
N ILE A 296 21.18 -0.56 1.55
CA ILE A 296 19.90 -1.24 1.32
C ILE A 296 20.17 -2.59 0.67
N SER A 297 19.48 -3.62 1.11
CA SER A 297 19.47 -4.94 0.49
C SER A 297 18.04 -5.48 0.42
N ALA A 298 17.76 -6.36 -0.53
CA ALA A 298 16.44 -6.95 -0.65
C ALA A 298 16.20 -8.06 0.38
N MET A 299 17.22 -8.85 0.68
CA MET A 299 17.11 -10.05 1.51
C MET A 299 18.01 -10.00 2.75
N SER A 300 17.61 -10.68 3.82
CA SER A 300 18.38 -10.75 5.05
C SER A 300 19.79 -11.37 4.86
N VAL A 301 19.91 -12.36 3.99
CA VAL A 301 21.19 -13.02 3.67
C VAL A 301 22.20 -12.05 3.04
N GLU A 302 21.72 -11.05 2.31
CA GLU A 302 22.55 -10.02 1.67
C GLU A 302 23.01 -8.95 2.68
N LEU A 303 22.16 -8.61 3.65
CA LEU A 303 22.41 -7.55 4.63
C LEU A 303 23.21 -8.04 5.85
N LYS A 304 22.99 -9.31 6.25
CA LYS A 304 23.48 -9.84 7.53
C LYS A 304 24.96 -9.60 7.79
N ALA A 305 25.81 -9.86 6.82
CA ALA A 305 27.26 -9.70 7.01
C ALA A 305 27.66 -8.23 7.28
N LEU A 306 26.92 -7.27 6.72
CA LEU A 306 27.14 -5.84 6.94
C LEU A 306 26.63 -5.40 8.31
N VAL A 307 25.48 -5.91 8.74
CA VAL A 307 24.95 -5.67 10.10
C VAL A 307 25.90 -6.27 11.16
N ASP A 308 26.36 -7.51 10.95
CA ASP A 308 27.30 -8.18 11.89
C ASP A 308 28.66 -7.44 11.97
N ALA A 309 29.09 -6.77 10.91
CA ALA A 309 30.35 -6.01 10.87
C ALA A 309 30.22 -4.58 11.39
N ALA A 310 29.01 -4.05 11.50
CA ALA A 310 28.75 -2.70 11.94
C ALA A 310 28.68 -2.61 13.47
N ASP A 311 29.15 -1.48 14.03
CA ASP A 311 28.90 -1.10 15.42
C ASP A 311 27.49 -0.46 15.49
N ILE A 312 26.47 -1.28 15.72
CA ILE A 312 25.07 -0.85 15.77
C ILE A 312 24.80 -0.14 17.11
N GLN A 313 24.41 1.12 17.05
CA GLN A 313 24.16 2.00 18.18
C GLN A 313 22.66 2.13 18.49
N LYS A 314 21.80 1.99 17.48
CA LYS A 314 20.34 2.14 17.60
C LYS A 314 19.64 1.30 16.55
N GLU A 315 18.50 0.74 16.92
CA GLU A 315 17.52 0.16 15.99
C GLU A 315 16.26 1.03 15.99
N THR A 316 15.70 1.28 14.79
CA THR A 316 14.45 2.04 14.61
C THR A 316 13.54 1.22 13.73
N VAL A 317 12.29 1.02 14.14
CA VAL A 317 11.28 0.31 13.34
C VAL A 317 10.44 1.35 12.60
N ILE A 318 10.35 1.21 11.27
CA ILE A 318 9.50 2.04 10.41
C ILE A 318 8.71 1.08 9.52
N GLY A 319 7.38 1.19 9.56
CA GLY A 319 6.50 0.17 8.98
C GLY A 319 6.79 -1.21 9.60
N SER A 320 7.04 -2.22 8.78
CA SER A 320 7.39 -3.57 9.24
C SER A 320 8.91 -3.84 9.30
N LYS A 321 9.78 -2.86 9.05
CA LYS A 321 11.24 -3.07 8.93
C LYS A 321 12.04 -2.39 10.03
N THR A 322 13.15 -3.06 10.39
CA THR A 322 14.16 -2.52 11.30
C THR A 322 15.27 -1.83 10.52
N TYR A 323 15.55 -0.59 10.89
CA TYR A 323 16.68 0.21 10.42
C TYR A 323 17.77 0.15 11.47
N TYR A 324 18.94 -0.34 11.08
CA TYR A 324 20.12 -0.48 11.93
C TYR A 324 21.00 0.75 11.77
N VAL A 325 21.11 1.55 12.82
CA VAL A 325 21.84 2.82 12.82
C VAL A 325 23.14 2.65 13.59
N GLY A 326 24.26 2.98 12.97
CA GLY A 326 25.57 2.79 13.62
C GLY A 326 26.75 3.21 12.77
N LYS A 327 27.89 2.53 12.96
CA LYS A 327 29.12 2.79 12.20
C LYS A 327 29.62 1.52 11.52
N LEU A 328 30.06 1.66 10.28
CA LEU A 328 30.74 0.63 9.52
C LEU A 328 32.10 1.19 9.05
N ASN A 329 33.21 0.58 9.49
CA ASN A 329 34.56 1.06 9.22
C ASN A 329 34.79 2.55 9.60
N GLY A 330 34.11 3.02 10.65
CA GLY A 330 34.20 4.41 11.12
C GLY A 330 33.22 5.39 10.48
N GLU A 331 32.58 5.02 9.38
CA GLU A 331 31.57 5.83 8.69
C GLU A 331 30.18 5.66 9.34
N ASP A 332 29.44 6.76 9.47
CA ASP A 332 28.06 6.72 9.93
C ASP A 332 27.15 6.10 8.85
N VAL A 333 26.45 5.02 9.22
CA VAL A 333 25.59 4.27 8.31
C VAL A 333 24.18 4.07 8.87
N VAL A 334 23.26 3.83 7.97
CA VAL A 334 21.95 3.23 8.25
C VAL A 334 21.72 2.08 7.28
N LEU A 335 21.39 0.89 7.82
CA LEU A 335 21.22 -0.32 7.04
C LEU A 335 19.76 -0.80 7.14
N VAL A 336 19.17 -1.24 6.02
CA VAL A 336 17.81 -1.79 6.01
C VAL A 336 17.65 -2.91 4.99
N GLN A 337 16.86 -3.92 5.39
CA GLN A 337 16.34 -4.92 4.46
C GLN A 337 15.00 -4.44 3.91
N ALA A 338 14.98 -3.95 2.68
CA ALA A 338 13.77 -3.42 2.05
C ALA A 338 12.73 -4.49 1.70
N GLY A 339 13.18 -5.69 1.32
CA GLY A 339 12.31 -6.75 0.77
C GLY A 339 12.47 -6.91 -0.73
N VAL A 340 11.91 -7.99 -1.26
CA VAL A 340 12.03 -8.35 -2.67
C VAL A 340 10.97 -7.64 -3.52
N GLY A 341 11.39 -7.08 -4.65
CA GLY A 341 10.51 -6.46 -5.64
C GLY A 341 10.43 -4.93 -5.57
N LYS A 342 9.95 -4.35 -6.67
CA LYS A 342 9.95 -2.89 -6.90
C LYS A 342 9.19 -2.11 -5.84
N VAL A 343 8.03 -2.61 -5.43
CA VAL A 343 7.13 -1.94 -4.47
C VAL A 343 7.78 -1.81 -3.10
N LEU A 344 8.27 -2.91 -2.52
CA LEU A 344 8.92 -2.88 -1.21
C LEU A 344 10.23 -2.09 -1.24
N SER A 345 11.02 -2.21 -2.30
CA SER A 345 12.24 -1.41 -2.46
C SER A 345 11.96 0.08 -2.53
N ALA A 346 10.93 0.50 -3.28
CA ALA A 346 10.52 1.90 -3.37
C ALA A 346 10.00 2.42 -2.02
N ASN A 347 9.12 1.65 -1.37
CA ASN A 347 8.54 1.98 -0.06
C ASN A 347 9.64 2.24 0.98
N TYR A 348 10.51 1.26 1.22
CA TYR A 348 11.49 1.38 2.31
C TYR A 348 12.69 2.26 1.97
N THR A 349 12.94 2.54 0.68
CA THR A 349 13.87 3.60 0.29
C THR A 349 13.28 4.99 0.56
N ALA A 350 11.99 5.20 0.26
CA ALA A 350 11.30 6.45 0.60
C ALA A 350 11.28 6.68 2.10
N ALA A 351 10.87 5.67 2.89
CA ALA A 351 10.89 5.72 4.36
C ALA A 351 12.29 6.06 4.91
N LEU A 352 13.34 5.50 4.31
CA LEU A 352 14.71 5.81 4.68
C LEU A 352 15.05 7.29 4.42
N LEU A 353 14.72 7.82 3.25
CA LEU A 353 15.01 9.20 2.88
C LEU A 353 14.20 10.22 3.68
N ASN A 354 12.97 9.86 4.06
CA ASN A 354 12.11 10.70 4.89
C ASN A 354 12.60 10.79 6.34
N ASN A 355 13.11 9.67 6.89
CA ASN A 355 13.45 9.56 8.31
C ASN A 355 14.93 9.77 8.64
N PHE A 356 15.83 9.77 7.65
CA PHE A 356 17.27 9.94 7.87
C PHE A 356 17.86 11.01 6.93
N THR A 357 18.92 11.67 7.39
CA THR A 357 19.73 12.55 6.53
C THR A 357 20.75 11.69 5.79
N VAL A 358 20.53 11.48 4.50
CA VAL A 358 21.31 10.55 3.68
C VAL A 358 22.32 11.27 2.80
N LYS A 359 23.61 10.88 2.89
CA LYS A 359 24.71 11.37 2.03
C LYS A 359 24.74 10.69 0.65
N GLY A 360 24.32 9.43 0.62
CA GLY A 360 24.29 8.57 -0.56
C GLY A 360 23.69 7.22 -0.22
N VAL A 361 23.19 6.53 -1.26
CA VAL A 361 22.56 5.22 -1.15
C VAL A 361 23.42 4.19 -1.86
N VAL A 362 23.68 3.07 -1.19
CA VAL A 362 24.29 1.87 -1.76
C VAL A 362 23.25 0.76 -1.70
N PHE A 363 22.79 0.30 -2.83
CA PHE A 363 21.95 -0.89 -2.93
C PHE A 363 22.86 -2.08 -3.28
N THR A 364 22.90 -3.08 -2.40
CA THR A 364 23.78 -4.25 -2.55
C THR A 364 23.02 -5.54 -2.41
N GLY A 365 23.40 -6.55 -3.19
CA GLY A 365 22.75 -7.84 -3.16
C GLY A 365 23.26 -8.78 -4.24
N ILE A 366 22.51 -9.84 -4.49
CA ILE A 366 22.80 -10.86 -5.50
C ILE A 366 21.91 -10.68 -6.72
N ALA A 367 22.40 -11.06 -7.87
CA ALA A 367 21.67 -11.02 -9.14
C ALA A 367 22.08 -12.17 -10.06
N GLY A 368 21.22 -12.50 -11.03
CA GLY A 368 21.56 -13.41 -12.11
C GLY A 368 22.50 -12.72 -13.10
N GLY A 369 23.59 -13.40 -13.46
CA GLY A 369 24.50 -12.93 -14.55
C GLY A 369 23.81 -13.11 -15.91
N VAL A 370 23.76 -12.04 -16.71
CA VAL A 370 23.16 -12.03 -18.06
C VAL A 370 24.22 -11.88 -19.16
N GLY A 371 25.31 -11.15 -18.87
CA GLY A 371 26.38 -10.96 -19.83
C GLY A 371 27.27 -12.21 -20.01
N ASP A 372 27.76 -12.43 -21.21
CA ASP A 372 28.60 -13.60 -21.55
C ASP A 372 29.88 -13.68 -20.68
N ASP A 373 30.40 -12.55 -20.25
CA ASP A 373 31.60 -12.44 -19.42
C ASP A 373 31.31 -12.41 -17.90
N VAL A 374 30.04 -12.50 -17.48
CA VAL A 374 29.62 -12.44 -16.08
C VAL A 374 29.44 -13.86 -15.52
N ASN A 375 30.42 -14.29 -14.75
CA ASN A 375 30.40 -15.62 -14.13
C ASN A 375 29.79 -15.59 -12.73
N VAL A 376 29.41 -16.77 -12.21
CA VAL A 376 28.98 -16.92 -10.81
C VAL A 376 30.09 -16.39 -9.88
N MET A 377 29.72 -15.64 -8.86
CA MET A 377 30.60 -14.90 -7.93
C MET A 377 31.32 -13.68 -8.53
N ALA A 378 31.01 -13.29 -9.78
CA ALA A 378 31.47 -12.00 -10.29
C ALA A 378 30.72 -10.83 -9.62
N MET A 379 31.43 -9.71 -9.43
CA MET A 379 30.82 -8.47 -8.93
C MET A 379 30.47 -7.56 -10.11
N VAL A 380 29.23 -7.10 -10.16
CA VAL A 380 28.76 -6.11 -11.15
C VAL A 380 28.40 -4.83 -10.42
N ILE A 381 28.99 -3.71 -10.90
CA ILE A 381 28.65 -2.37 -10.41
C ILE A 381 27.81 -1.71 -11.48
N GLY A 382 26.55 -1.43 -11.17
CA GLY A 382 25.62 -0.78 -12.11
C GLY A 382 26.03 0.67 -12.36
N THR A 383 26.14 1.02 -13.64
CA THR A 383 26.37 2.41 -14.09
C THR A 383 25.10 3.05 -14.62
N SER A 384 24.10 2.23 -14.94
CA SER A 384 22.71 2.61 -15.28
C SER A 384 21.77 1.45 -14.96
N LEU A 385 20.51 1.77 -14.77
CA LEU A 385 19.43 0.80 -14.53
C LEU A 385 18.33 1.02 -15.57
N VAL A 386 17.71 -0.07 -16.01
CA VAL A 386 16.58 -0.10 -16.94
C VAL A 386 15.39 -0.81 -16.33
#